data_7a63572cce150bd4d02ef7193c1568ca
#
_entry.id   7a63572cce150bd4d02ef7193c1568ca
#
_cell.length_a   1.000
_cell.length_b   1.000
_cell.length_c   1.000
_cell.angle_alpha   90.00
_cell.angle_beta   90.00
_cell.angle_gamma   90.00
#
_symmetry.space_group_name_H-M   'P 1'
#
loop_
_entity.id
_entity.type
_entity.pdbx_description
1 polymer ?
#
loop_
_entity_poly.entity_id
_entity_poly.type
_entity_poly.pdbx_seq_one_letter_code
_entity_poly.pdbx_strand_id
1 'polypeptide(L)'
;VSGPSLYFLVVAETDFEKYTDPLGENVWPTDRCKVVFDSPDTFRRAAEDVAFSRDGGIIVTGDGTIQQQMVRVRSPSLDEIPAVSDLKFPDWMGTKHMSALETSLRENVLWAITLSEENGRVTTYLDGTYQDYPREEIGGRWRPDN
;
A
#
# COMPACT_ATOMS: atom_id res chain seq x y z
N VAL A 1 -18.44 -11.13 4.16
CA VAL A 1 -17.67 -10.01 4.68
C VAL A 1 -16.27 -10.01 4.09
N SER A 2 -15.87 -8.88 3.55
CA SER A 2 -14.52 -8.74 3.03
C SER A 2 -13.50 -8.81 4.15
N GLY A 3 -12.37 -9.40 3.87
CA GLY A 3 -11.25 -9.38 4.79
C GLY A 3 -10.57 -8.02 4.80
N PRO A 4 -9.51 -7.88 5.57
CA PRO A 4 -8.76 -6.62 5.64
C PRO A 4 -8.07 -6.31 4.32
N SER A 5 -7.99 -5.02 3.99
CA SER A 5 -7.34 -4.54 2.77
C SER A 5 -6.47 -3.35 3.10
N LEU A 6 -5.22 -3.37 2.65
CA LEU A 6 -4.27 -2.28 2.86
C LEU A 6 -3.43 -2.05 1.60
N TYR A 7 -3.03 -0.80 1.40
CA TYR A 7 -2.15 -0.41 0.32
C TYR A 7 -1.23 0.69 0.84
N PHE A 8 0.05 0.37 1.02
CA PHE A 8 1.05 1.32 1.48
C PHE A 8 2.00 1.69 0.36
N LEU A 9 2.32 2.99 0.28
CA LEU A 9 3.40 3.49 -0.58
C LEU A 9 4.45 4.14 0.30
N VAL A 10 5.68 3.64 0.24
CA VAL A 10 6.81 4.28 0.92
C VAL A 10 7.53 5.11 -0.13
N VAL A 11 7.61 6.42 0.10
CA VAL A 11 8.16 7.36 -0.88
C VAL A 11 9.37 8.11 -0.32
N ALA A 12 10.29 8.47 -1.21
CA ALA A 12 11.51 9.17 -0.82
C ALA A 12 11.28 10.65 -0.53
N GLU A 13 10.31 11.26 -1.19
CA GLU A 13 10.08 12.68 -1.13
C GLU A 13 8.61 13.00 -0.88
N THR A 14 8.28 14.28 -0.78
CA THR A 14 6.90 14.71 -0.50
C THR A 14 6.14 15.15 -1.73
N ASP A 15 6.65 14.88 -2.92
CA ASP A 15 6.02 15.27 -4.18
C ASP A 15 4.99 14.26 -4.70
N PHE A 16 4.54 13.36 -3.85
CA PHE A 16 3.54 12.36 -4.21
C PHE A 16 2.21 12.96 -4.67
N GLU A 17 1.95 14.21 -4.37
CA GLU A 17 0.71 14.88 -4.79
C GLU A 17 0.56 14.96 -6.31
N LYS A 18 1.63 14.81 -7.04
CA LYS A 18 1.59 14.82 -8.51
C LYS A 18 0.81 13.65 -9.08
N TYR A 19 0.73 12.54 -8.37
CA TYR A 19 0.05 11.33 -8.85
C TYR A 19 -0.96 10.75 -7.87
N THR A 20 -1.34 11.52 -6.86
CA THR A 20 -2.33 11.09 -5.88
C THR A 20 -3.45 12.11 -5.74
N ASP A 21 -4.64 11.60 -5.44
CA ASP A 21 -5.82 12.43 -5.19
C ASP A 21 -6.41 12.09 -3.82
N PRO A 22 -6.70 13.07 -2.99
CA PRO A 22 -7.33 12.81 -1.68
C PRO A 22 -8.69 12.13 -1.85
N LEU A 23 -9.03 11.27 -0.91
CA LEU A 23 -10.31 10.56 -0.90
C LEU A 23 -11.27 11.19 0.11
N GLY A 24 -11.53 12.48 -0.07
CA GLY A 24 -12.45 13.22 0.80
C GLY A 24 -11.95 13.27 2.23
N GLU A 25 -12.76 12.81 3.15
CA GLU A 25 -12.42 12.82 4.57
C GLU A 25 -11.71 11.55 5.04
N ASN A 26 -11.39 10.67 4.11
CA ASN A 26 -10.71 9.43 4.45
C ASN A 26 -9.24 9.71 4.76
N VAL A 27 -8.84 9.55 6.02
CA VAL A 27 -7.49 9.87 6.49
C VAL A 27 -6.97 8.78 7.40
N TRP A 28 -5.65 8.69 7.47
CA TRP A 28 -5.00 7.83 8.44
C TRP A 28 -5.17 8.41 9.85
N PRO A 29 -5.45 7.59 10.87
CA PRO A 29 -5.65 8.10 12.22
C PRO A 29 -4.33 8.53 12.88
N THR A 30 -3.91 9.75 12.59
CA THR A 30 -2.65 10.31 13.09
C THR A 30 -2.64 10.54 14.59
N ASP A 31 -3.80 10.62 15.21
CA ASP A 31 -3.92 10.68 16.66
C ASP A 31 -3.45 9.39 17.33
N ARG A 32 -3.52 8.27 16.60
CA ARG A 32 -3.05 6.98 17.09
C ARG A 32 -1.60 6.71 16.73
N CYS A 33 -1.22 7.04 15.52
CA CYS A 33 0.10 6.67 15.01
C CYS A 33 0.52 7.63 13.91
N LYS A 34 1.59 8.39 14.16
CA LYS A 34 2.16 9.31 13.17
C LYS A 34 3.40 8.74 12.50
N VAL A 35 4.14 7.93 13.21
CA VAL A 35 5.42 7.39 12.74
C VAL A 35 5.39 5.88 12.97
N VAL A 36 5.76 5.13 11.93
CA VAL A 36 5.73 3.67 11.97
C VAL A 36 6.58 3.12 13.12
N PHE A 37 7.72 3.76 13.38
CA PHE A 37 8.71 3.24 14.32
C PHE A 37 8.45 3.61 15.79
N ASP A 38 7.50 4.48 16.07
CA ASP A 38 7.27 4.92 17.45
C ASP A 38 6.78 3.80 18.35
N SER A 39 5.86 3.00 17.84
CA SER A 39 5.32 1.87 18.59
C SER A 39 4.73 0.86 17.61
N PRO A 40 5.34 -0.31 17.46
CA PRO A 40 4.79 -1.34 16.57
C PRO A 40 3.36 -1.72 16.91
N ASP A 41 3.02 -1.74 18.18
CA ASP A 41 1.67 -2.11 18.62
C ASP A 41 0.64 -1.04 18.24
N THR A 42 1.00 0.23 18.40
CA THR A 42 0.14 1.34 18.01
C THR A 42 -0.05 1.36 16.49
N PHE A 43 1.03 1.14 15.74
CA PHE A 43 0.94 1.06 14.29
C PHE A 43 0.01 -0.09 13.86
N ARG A 44 0.16 -1.26 14.48
CA ARG A 44 -0.67 -2.41 14.17
C ARG A 44 -2.16 -2.12 14.39
N ARG A 45 -2.49 -1.46 15.49
CA ARG A 45 -3.89 -1.11 15.79
C ARG A 45 -4.46 -0.11 14.79
N ALA A 46 -3.66 0.88 14.41
CA ALA A 46 -4.09 1.85 13.41
C ALA A 46 -4.29 1.17 12.05
N ALA A 47 -3.37 0.30 11.66
CA ALA A 47 -3.47 -0.43 10.40
C ALA A 47 -4.68 -1.36 10.39
N GLU A 48 -4.97 -2.02 11.50
CA GLU A 48 -6.16 -2.86 11.63
C GLU A 48 -7.44 -2.06 11.42
N ASP A 49 -7.54 -0.91 12.07
CA ASP A 49 -8.69 -0.03 11.94
C ASP A 49 -8.89 0.39 10.48
N VAL A 50 -7.82 0.84 9.85
CA VAL A 50 -7.86 1.26 8.45
C VAL A 50 -8.22 0.09 7.53
N ALA A 51 -7.61 -1.07 7.77
CA ALA A 51 -7.80 -2.24 6.91
C ALA A 51 -9.27 -2.67 6.82
N PHE A 52 -10.02 -2.53 7.89
CA PHE A 52 -11.41 -2.98 7.95
C PHE A 52 -12.43 -1.87 7.68
N SER A 53 -12.04 -0.62 7.74
CA SER A 53 -13.02 0.48 7.69
C SER A 53 -12.74 1.54 6.64
N ARG A 54 -11.59 1.52 6.00
CA ARG A 54 -11.20 2.59 5.08
C ARG A 54 -10.65 2.02 3.77
N ASP A 55 -10.61 2.87 2.77
CA ASP A 55 -10.09 2.50 1.46
C ASP A 55 -9.11 3.56 0.98
N GLY A 56 -8.16 3.16 0.16
CA GLY A 56 -7.17 4.07 -0.40
C GLY A 56 -5.75 3.72 -0.06
N GLY A 57 -4.83 4.45 -0.67
CA GLY A 57 -3.40 4.28 -0.42
C GLY A 57 -2.95 5.09 0.78
N ILE A 58 -2.01 4.54 1.53
CA ILE A 58 -1.43 5.20 2.70
C ILE A 58 -0.01 5.58 2.33
N ILE A 59 0.29 6.87 2.41
CA ILE A 59 1.61 7.37 2.04
C ILE A 59 2.50 7.43 3.28
N VAL A 60 3.68 6.81 3.18
CA VAL A 60 4.69 6.83 4.25
C VAL A 60 5.97 7.37 3.64
N THR A 61 6.50 8.46 4.20
CA THR A 61 7.77 8.99 3.74
C THR A 61 8.93 8.16 4.28
N GLY A 62 10.11 8.29 3.64
CA GLY A 62 11.24 7.41 3.93
C GLY A 62 11.72 7.42 5.38
N ASP A 63 11.38 8.47 6.13
CA ASP A 63 11.71 8.56 7.55
C ASP A 63 10.69 7.85 8.46
N GLY A 64 9.70 7.18 7.87
CA GLY A 64 8.67 6.46 8.62
C GLY A 64 7.46 7.29 9.01
N THR A 65 7.39 8.55 8.57
CA THR A 65 6.24 9.41 8.88
C THR A 65 5.05 9.03 8.00
N ILE A 66 3.91 8.79 8.62
CA ILE A 66 2.67 8.48 7.92
C ILE A 66 1.97 9.79 7.62
N GLN A 67 1.73 10.04 6.34
CA GLN A 67 1.01 11.23 5.93
C GLN A 67 -0.46 11.08 6.30
N GLN A 68 -1.07 12.16 6.68
CA GLN A 68 -2.45 12.13 7.19
C GLN A 68 -3.46 11.65 6.15
N GLN A 69 -3.28 12.05 4.93
CA GLN A 69 -4.26 11.75 3.89
C GLN A 69 -4.15 10.32 3.38
N MET A 70 -5.30 9.73 3.12
CA MET A 70 -5.38 8.51 2.32
C MET A 70 -5.78 8.92 0.92
N VAL A 71 -5.21 8.26 -0.08
CA VAL A 71 -5.28 8.75 -1.45
C VAL A 71 -5.66 7.68 -2.45
N ARG A 72 -6.19 8.14 -3.57
CA ARG A 72 -6.27 7.36 -4.78
C ARG A 72 -4.97 7.57 -5.54
N VAL A 73 -4.31 6.48 -5.92
CA VAL A 73 -3.04 6.54 -6.63
C VAL A 73 -3.29 6.41 -8.13
N ARG A 74 -2.80 7.38 -8.90
CA ARG A 74 -2.93 7.34 -10.36
C ARG A 74 -1.76 6.58 -10.97
N SER A 75 -2.08 5.70 -11.89
CA SER A 75 -1.06 4.95 -12.61
C SER A 75 -0.30 5.87 -13.56
N PRO A 76 1.00 5.66 -13.71
CA PRO A 76 1.77 6.43 -14.70
C PRO A 76 1.31 6.10 -16.12
N SER A 77 1.30 7.12 -16.98
CA SER A 77 1.00 6.91 -18.38
C SER A 77 2.24 6.40 -19.12
N LEU A 78 2.04 5.92 -20.34
CA LEU A 78 3.14 5.50 -21.19
C LEU A 78 4.11 6.66 -21.49
N ASP A 79 3.57 7.87 -21.59
CA ASP A 79 4.41 9.05 -21.82
C ASP A 79 5.27 9.38 -20.60
N GLU A 80 4.73 9.20 -19.42
CA GLU A 80 5.48 9.45 -18.19
C GLU A 80 6.54 8.38 -17.95
N ILE A 81 6.16 7.10 -18.07
CA ILE A 81 7.05 5.97 -17.81
C ILE A 81 6.81 4.92 -18.90
N PRO A 82 7.59 4.92 -19.97
CA PRO A 82 7.41 3.96 -21.06
C PRO A 82 7.48 2.49 -20.60
N ALA A 83 8.23 2.20 -19.56
CA ALA A 83 8.38 0.83 -19.05
C ALA A 83 7.07 0.23 -18.55
N VAL A 84 6.02 1.03 -18.35
CA VAL A 84 4.69 0.53 -17.97
C VAL A 84 4.19 -0.49 -18.99
N SER A 85 4.52 -0.31 -20.27
CA SER A 85 4.09 -1.21 -21.33
C SER A 85 4.71 -2.61 -21.22
N ASP A 86 5.80 -2.75 -20.49
CA ASP A 86 6.50 -4.02 -20.33
C ASP A 86 6.04 -4.82 -19.11
N LEU A 87 5.17 -4.23 -18.29
CA LEU A 87 4.68 -4.91 -17.09
C LEU A 87 3.77 -6.06 -17.46
N LYS A 88 3.88 -7.14 -16.70
CA LYS A 88 3.03 -8.31 -16.83
C LYS A 88 2.26 -8.50 -15.53
N PHE A 89 0.96 -8.66 -15.67
CA PHE A 89 0.07 -8.80 -14.53
C PHE A 89 -0.44 -10.23 -14.46
N PRO A 90 -0.12 -10.98 -13.39
CA PRO A 90 -0.71 -12.29 -13.21
C PRO A 90 -2.22 -12.21 -13.03
N ASP A 91 -2.91 -13.29 -13.35
CA ASP A 91 -4.38 -13.30 -13.37
C ASP A 91 -5.03 -12.97 -12.02
N TRP A 92 -4.31 -13.21 -10.91
CA TRP A 92 -4.86 -12.95 -9.59
C TRP A 92 -4.87 -11.48 -9.21
N MET A 93 -4.18 -10.63 -9.96
CA MET A 93 -4.09 -9.20 -9.60
C MET A 93 -5.36 -8.45 -9.96
N GLY A 94 -5.94 -7.78 -8.96
CA GLY A 94 -7.01 -6.82 -9.16
C GLY A 94 -6.46 -5.41 -9.33
N THR A 95 -7.36 -4.43 -9.33
CA THR A 95 -7.02 -3.03 -9.58
C THR A 95 -5.96 -2.49 -8.62
N LYS A 96 -6.09 -2.79 -7.34
CA LYS A 96 -5.15 -2.31 -6.32
C LYS A 96 -3.74 -2.85 -6.58
N HIS A 97 -3.63 -4.14 -6.87
CA HIS A 97 -2.34 -4.78 -7.13
C HIS A 97 -1.69 -4.25 -8.40
N MET A 98 -2.48 -4.07 -9.45
CA MET A 98 -1.99 -3.52 -10.70
C MET A 98 -1.50 -2.09 -10.51
N SER A 99 -2.25 -1.29 -9.77
CA SER A 99 -1.85 0.07 -9.41
C SER A 99 -0.51 0.09 -8.67
N ALA A 100 -0.34 -0.80 -7.69
CA ALA A 100 0.88 -0.87 -6.92
C ALA A 100 2.09 -1.24 -7.79
N LEU A 101 1.92 -2.19 -8.69
CA LEU A 101 2.99 -2.60 -9.58
C LEU A 101 3.39 -1.46 -10.53
N GLU A 102 2.42 -0.81 -11.14
CA GLU A 102 2.67 0.32 -12.04
C GLU A 102 3.33 1.48 -11.28
N THR A 103 2.83 1.80 -10.10
CA THR A 103 3.34 2.90 -9.29
C THR A 103 4.76 2.62 -8.80
N SER A 104 5.12 1.36 -8.61
CA SER A 104 6.47 0.99 -8.19
C SER A 104 7.54 1.39 -9.19
N LEU A 105 7.15 1.69 -10.44
CA LEU A 105 8.07 2.18 -11.46
C LEU A 105 8.42 3.65 -11.27
N ARG A 106 7.66 4.41 -10.48
CA ARG A 106 7.97 5.81 -10.25
C ARG A 106 9.26 5.95 -9.46
N GLU A 107 10.10 6.87 -9.90
CA GLU A 107 11.45 7.02 -9.37
C GLU A 107 11.48 7.29 -7.86
N ASN A 108 10.53 8.06 -7.36
CA ASN A 108 10.49 8.42 -5.95
C ASN A 108 9.74 7.41 -5.05
N VAL A 109 9.20 6.36 -5.63
CA VAL A 109 8.56 5.30 -4.85
C VAL A 109 9.61 4.28 -4.46
N LEU A 110 9.86 4.18 -3.16
CA LEU A 110 10.84 3.25 -2.61
C LEU A 110 10.30 1.84 -2.54
N TRP A 111 9.01 1.73 -2.19
CA TRP A 111 8.36 0.43 -2.03
C TRP A 111 6.85 0.58 -2.06
N ALA A 112 6.15 -0.42 -2.56
CA ALA A 112 4.70 -0.51 -2.43
C ALA A 112 4.36 -1.86 -1.78
N ILE A 113 3.31 -1.89 -0.97
CA ILE A 113 2.91 -3.09 -0.24
C ILE A 113 1.40 -3.16 -0.24
N THR A 114 0.85 -4.32 -0.58
CA THR A 114 -0.60 -4.53 -0.52
C THR A 114 -0.96 -5.74 0.32
N LEU A 115 -2.11 -5.65 0.98
CA LEU A 115 -2.76 -6.77 1.63
C LEU A 115 -4.08 -7.01 0.91
N SER A 116 -4.28 -8.21 0.41
CA SER A 116 -5.48 -8.56 -0.33
C SER A 116 -6.61 -8.97 0.60
N GLU A 117 -7.75 -8.33 0.46
CA GLU A 117 -8.94 -8.65 1.24
C GLU A 117 -9.53 -10.01 0.90
N GLU A 118 -9.24 -10.55 -0.27
CA GLU A 118 -9.82 -11.82 -0.72
C GLU A 118 -9.18 -13.03 -0.06
N ASN A 119 -7.87 -13.02 0.10
CA ASN A 119 -7.16 -14.21 0.52
C ASN A 119 -6.03 -13.96 1.53
N GLY A 120 -5.92 -12.75 2.05
CA GLY A 120 -4.88 -12.43 3.03
C GLY A 120 -3.46 -12.41 2.46
N ARG A 121 -3.32 -12.33 1.15
CA ARG A 121 -2.03 -12.31 0.49
C ARG A 121 -1.34 -10.96 0.70
N VAL A 122 -0.07 -10.99 1.05
CA VAL A 122 0.76 -9.78 1.13
C VAL A 122 1.69 -9.78 -0.07
N THR A 123 1.73 -8.67 -0.79
CA THR A 123 2.61 -8.52 -1.95
C THR A 123 3.43 -7.26 -1.81
N THR A 124 4.71 -7.34 -2.09
CA THR A 124 5.60 -6.19 -2.10
C THR A 124 6.03 -5.92 -3.54
N TYR A 125 6.21 -4.64 -3.87
CA TYR A 125 6.50 -4.19 -5.23
C TYR A 125 7.71 -3.26 -5.21
N LEU A 126 8.63 -3.49 -6.14
CA LEU A 126 9.83 -2.69 -6.24
C LEU A 126 10.24 -2.61 -7.70
N ASP A 127 10.28 -1.39 -8.23
CA ASP A 127 10.79 -1.11 -9.57
C ASP A 127 10.23 -2.04 -10.65
N GLY A 128 8.91 -2.20 -10.66
CA GLY A 128 8.22 -3.01 -11.67
C GLY A 128 8.28 -4.50 -11.44
N THR A 129 8.79 -4.94 -10.30
CA THR A 129 8.78 -6.35 -9.92
C THR A 129 7.97 -6.53 -8.66
N TYR A 130 7.56 -7.75 -8.36
CA TYR A 130 6.81 -8.02 -7.16
C TYR A 130 7.25 -9.31 -6.50
N GLN A 131 7.00 -9.42 -5.21
CA GLN A 131 7.18 -10.63 -4.45
C GLN A 131 5.90 -10.89 -3.66
N ASP A 132 5.36 -12.08 -3.83
CA ASP A 132 4.07 -12.47 -3.30
C ASP A 132 4.23 -13.42 -2.14
N TYR A 133 3.49 -13.16 -1.06
CA TYR A 133 3.51 -13.99 0.14
C TYR A 133 2.09 -14.49 0.40
N PRO A 134 1.74 -15.68 -0.11
CA PRO A 134 0.43 -16.25 0.17
C PRO A 134 0.23 -16.45 1.66
N ARG A 135 -1.01 -16.46 2.08
CA ARG A 135 -1.38 -16.57 3.48
C ARG A 135 -0.72 -17.76 4.17
N GLU A 136 -0.62 -18.88 3.50
CA GLU A 136 -0.03 -20.10 4.04
C GLU A 136 1.45 -19.92 4.38
N GLU A 137 2.16 -19.12 3.59
CA GLU A 137 3.59 -18.87 3.79
C GLU A 137 3.86 -17.88 4.90
N ILE A 138 2.91 -16.98 5.16
CA ILE A 138 3.03 -16.01 6.25
C ILE A 138 2.88 -16.72 7.60
N GLY A 139 2.20 -17.84 7.59
CA GLY A 139 1.96 -18.61 8.79
C GLY A 139 0.76 -18.10 9.58
N GLY A 140 0.44 -18.81 10.63
CA GLY A 140 -0.75 -18.53 11.41
C GLY A 140 -0.60 -17.48 12.48
N ARG A 141 0.57 -16.90 12.64
CA ARG A 141 0.85 -16.01 13.76
C ARG A 141 0.08 -14.70 13.74
N TRP A 142 -0.30 -14.26 12.57
CA TRP A 142 -1.07 -13.04 12.45
C TRP A 142 -2.56 -13.26 12.76
N ARG A 143 -2.93 -14.49 13.04
CA ARG A 143 -4.29 -14.87 13.38
C ARG A 143 -4.32 -15.31 14.83
N PRO A 144 -4.67 -14.41 15.72
CA PRO A 144 -4.49 -14.70 17.16
C PRO A 144 -5.37 -15.79 17.71
N ASP A 145 -6.47 -16.10 17.11
CA ASP A 145 -7.47 -16.94 17.74
C ASP A 145 -7.73 -18.25 17.08
N ASN A 146 -6.71 -18.87 16.63
CA ASN A 146 -6.97 -20.17 16.02
C ASN A 146 -6.32 -21.32 16.65
#